data_27b1fc0eaa45adedcc1fbc6bd5a206d8
#
_entry.id   27b1fc0eaa45adedcc1fbc6bd5a206d8
#
_cell.length_a   1.000
_cell.length_b   1.000
_cell.length_c   1.000
_cell.angle_alpha   90.00
_cell.angle_beta   90.00
_cell.angle_gamma   90.00
#
_symmetry.space_group_name_H-M   'P 1'
#
loop_
_entity.id
_entity.type
_entity.pdbx_description
1 polymer ?
#
loop_
_entity_poly.entity_id
_entity_poly.type
_entity_poly.pdbx_seq_one_letter_code
_entity_poly.pdbx_strand_id
1 'polypeptide(L)'
;MNDKKIKIAFFGTPEFSAKILEKMKQEDFKPSLVIATPDKPKGRNLVLTPPATKIWAEKNNIDVLQPTKLRDPEFLNKMKETVWDLFVVASYGKIIPQDILDLPKYGTINVHPSLLPRLRGASPMQSAILKENETGMTIMLMDADMDHGPILKQKKLNIPNWPPKITELENIMAEVGGQMLTGVIPLWIKGEIKPLEQNHSKATYIDKIKKEEALINFDDDPFWNYRKIQALQNLKPHFFAERNSKKMRVIIRDAKMENGELIITRVLPEGKKEMDYQDFLRGNH
;
A
#
# COMPACT_ATOMS: atom_id res chain seq x y z
N MET A 1 -26.69 -18.55 -20.48
CA MET A 1 -25.29 -18.92 -20.14
C MET A 1 -25.24 -19.14 -18.67
N ASN A 2 -24.73 -20.28 -18.19
CA ASN A 2 -24.63 -20.56 -16.77
C ASN A 2 -23.70 -19.53 -16.13
N ASP A 3 -24.25 -18.64 -15.32
CA ASP A 3 -23.49 -17.66 -14.52
C ASP A 3 -22.72 -18.39 -13.43
N LYS A 4 -21.69 -19.15 -13.84
CA LYS A 4 -20.78 -19.77 -12.88
C LYS A 4 -20.00 -18.64 -12.21
N LYS A 5 -20.34 -18.35 -10.97
CA LYS A 5 -19.65 -17.32 -10.19
C LYS A 5 -18.15 -17.62 -10.15
N ILE A 6 -17.34 -16.65 -10.59
CA ILE A 6 -15.87 -16.76 -10.65
C ILE A 6 -15.32 -16.98 -9.24
N LYS A 7 -14.49 -18.01 -9.05
CA LYS A 7 -13.81 -18.28 -7.78
C LYS A 7 -12.52 -17.50 -7.67
N ILE A 8 -12.54 -16.46 -6.83
CA ILE A 8 -11.40 -15.56 -6.60
C ILE A 8 -10.83 -15.81 -5.20
N ALA A 9 -9.51 -15.95 -5.08
CA ALA A 9 -8.80 -15.78 -3.83
C ALA A 9 -8.07 -14.44 -3.83
N PHE A 10 -8.17 -13.69 -2.72
CA PHE A 10 -7.57 -12.37 -2.58
C PHE A 10 -6.46 -12.39 -1.53
N PHE A 11 -5.26 -11.97 -1.91
CA PHE A 11 -4.10 -11.82 -1.05
C PHE A 11 -3.89 -10.34 -0.71
N GLY A 12 -4.01 -9.98 0.56
CA GLY A 12 -3.84 -8.59 0.98
C GLY A 12 -3.82 -8.44 2.49
N THR A 13 -3.33 -7.30 2.99
CA THR A 13 -3.14 -7.12 4.44
C THR A 13 -3.61 -5.75 4.94
N PRO A 14 -3.12 -4.58 4.43
CA PRO A 14 -3.42 -3.26 5.00
C PRO A 14 -4.79 -2.72 4.59
N GLU A 15 -5.08 -1.52 5.07
CA GLU A 15 -6.31 -0.77 4.77
C GLU A 15 -6.50 -0.53 3.28
N PHE A 16 -5.43 -0.25 2.55
CA PHE A 16 -5.42 -0.15 1.09
C PHE A 16 -6.07 -1.39 0.42
N SER A 17 -5.67 -2.59 0.86
CA SER A 17 -6.22 -3.86 0.34
C SER A 17 -7.69 -4.05 0.71
N ALA A 18 -8.09 -3.65 1.93
CA ALA A 18 -9.47 -3.75 2.38
C ALA A 18 -10.42 -2.82 1.57
N LYS A 19 -9.94 -1.65 1.17
CA LYS A 19 -10.69 -0.73 0.27
C LYS A 19 -10.85 -1.31 -1.13
N ILE A 20 -9.82 -1.97 -1.67
CA ILE A 20 -9.93 -2.69 -2.95
C ILE A 20 -10.95 -3.81 -2.85
N LEU A 21 -10.94 -4.59 -1.76
CA LEU A 21 -11.95 -5.63 -1.50
C LEU A 21 -13.38 -5.07 -1.45
N GLU A 22 -13.56 -3.92 -0.81
CA GLU A 22 -14.89 -3.27 -0.76
C GLU A 22 -15.34 -2.85 -2.17
N LYS A 23 -14.44 -2.33 -3.00
CA LYS A 23 -14.74 -1.98 -4.39
C LYS A 23 -15.06 -3.21 -5.23
N MET A 24 -14.31 -4.29 -5.08
CA MET A 24 -14.60 -5.57 -5.74
C MET A 24 -16.00 -6.09 -5.37
N LYS A 25 -16.39 -5.98 -4.09
CA LYS A 25 -17.72 -6.38 -3.62
C LYS A 25 -18.83 -5.54 -4.26
N GLN A 26 -18.65 -4.22 -4.36
CA GLN A 26 -19.63 -3.29 -4.97
C GLN A 26 -19.88 -3.60 -6.45
N GLU A 27 -18.91 -4.19 -7.13
CA GLU A 27 -18.98 -4.56 -8.56
C GLU A 27 -19.18 -6.08 -8.76
N ASP A 28 -19.74 -6.78 -7.77
CA ASP A 28 -20.05 -8.22 -7.78
C ASP A 28 -18.86 -9.19 -7.96
N PHE A 29 -17.62 -8.71 -7.74
CA PHE A 29 -16.41 -9.54 -7.72
C PHE A 29 -15.99 -9.93 -6.29
N LYS A 30 -16.96 -10.27 -5.43
CA LYS A 30 -16.68 -10.70 -4.05
C LYS A 30 -15.80 -11.96 -4.05
N PRO A 31 -14.62 -11.97 -3.41
CA PRO A 31 -13.75 -13.16 -3.37
C PRO A 31 -14.40 -14.27 -2.53
N SER A 32 -14.01 -15.52 -2.82
CA SER A 32 -14.41 -16.70 -2.06
C SER A 32 -13.52 -16.95 -0.85
N LEU A 33 -12.31 -16.41 -0.86
CA LEU A 33 -11.30 -16.57 0.19
C LEU A 33 -10.41 -15.33 0.27
N VAL A 34 -10.07 -14.91 1.50
CA VAL A 34 -9.06 -13.88 1.76
C VAL A 34 -7.84 -14.50 2.43
N ILE A 35 -6.66 -14.23 1.90
CA ILE A 35 -5.39 -14.63 2.49
C ILE A 35 -4.70 -13.36 3.04
N ALA A 36 -4.51 -13.33 4.35
CA ALA A 36 -3.90 -12.20 5.05
C ALA A 36 -2.65 -12.63 5.84
N THR A 37 -1.80 -11.69 6.20
CA THR A 37 -0.73 -11.99 7.17
C THR A 37 -1.31 -12.25 8.55
N PRO A 38 -0.64 -13.03 9.43
CA PRO A 38 -1.08 -13.24 10.80
C PRO A 38 -1.30 -11.92 11.57
N ASP A 39 -2.18 -11.98 12.56
CA ASP A 39 -2.40 -10.89 13.52
C ASP A 39 -1.07 -10.47 14.15
N LYS A 40 -0.87 -9.18 14.37
CA LYS A 40 0.40 -8.63 14.89
C LYS A 40 0.14 -7.70 16.07
N PRO A 41 1.04 -7.70 17.08
CA PRO A 41 1.00 -6.71 18.15
C PRO A 41 1.09 -5.28 17.59
N LYS A 42 0.19 -4.39 18.03
CA LYS A 42 0.13 -2.99 17.60
C LYS A 42 0.01 -2.03 18.79
N GLY A 43 0.54 -0.85 18.65
CA GLY A 43 0.48 0.19 19.68
C GLY A 43 1.45 -0.03 20.85
N ARG A 44 1.36 0.88 21.86
CA ARG A 44 2.25 0.84 23.03
C ARG A 44 2.01 -0.40 23.91
N ASN A 45 0.76 -0.87 23.95
CA ASN A 45 0.34 -2.02 24.78
C ASN A 45 0.47 -3.36 24.06
N LEU A 46 1.07 -3.40 22.86
CA LEU A 46 1.27 -4.62 22.05
C LEU A 46 -0.01 -5.44 21.88
N VAL A 47 -1.16 -4.78 21.73
CA VAL A 47 -2.46 -5.46 21.53
C VAL A 47 -2.43 -6.19 20.20
N LEU A 48 -2.74 -7.48 20.24
CA LEU A 48 -2.85 -8.31 19.04
C LEU A 48 -3.96 -7.75 18.13
N THR A 49 -3.57 -7.28 16.95
CA THR A 49 -4.47 -6.54 16.06
C THR A 49 -4.58 -7.31 14.74
N PRO A 50 -5.79 -7.65 14.31
CA PRO A 50 -6.01 -8.32 13.02
C PRO A 50 -5.72 -7.37 11.85
N PRO A 51 -5.33 -7.92 10.68
CA PRO A 51 -5.23 -7.18 9.43
C PRO A 51 -6.58 -6.58 9.01
N ALA A 52 -6.57 -5.44 8.32
CA ALA A 52 -7.78 -4.79 7.83
C ALA A 52 -8.59 -5.69 6.88
N THR A 53 -7.92 -6.48 6.06
CA THR A 53 -8.56 -7.45 5.15
C THR A 53 -9.25 -8.60 5.90
N LYS A 54 -8.72 -9.05 7.03
CA LYS A 54 -9.38 -10.04 7.90
C LYS A 54 -10.66 -9.45 8.48
N ILE A 55 -10.60 -8.25 9.07
CA ILE A 55 -11.76 -7.57 9.63
C ILE A 55 -12.85 -7.40 8.56
N TRP A 56 -12.45 -6.99 7.36
CA TRP A 56 -13.37 -6.84 6.23
C TRP A 56 -13.99 -8.18 5.82
N ALA A 57 -13.20 -9.25 5.73
CA ALA A 57 -13.66 -10.56 5.29
C ALA A 57 -14.66 -11.18 6.30
N GLU A 58 -14.35 -11.13 7.60
CA GLU A 58 -15.24 -11.59 8.66
C GLU A 58 -16.59 -10.84 8.64
N LYS A 59 -16.57 -9.51 8.48
CA LYS A 59 -17.78 -8.68 8.34
C LYS A 59 -18.64 -9.08 7.13
N ASN A 60 -18.01 -9.64 6.09
CA ASN A 60 -18.67 -10.01 4.84
C ASN A 60 -18.92 -11.53 4.71
N ASN A 61 -18.74 -12.31 5.79
CA ASN A 61 -18.88 -13.77 5.80
C ASN A 61 -18.04 -14.45 4.70
N ILE A 62 -16.75 -14.10 4.66
CA ILE A 62 -15.75 -14.70 3.76
C ILE A 62 -14.68 -15.36 4.61
N ASP A 63 -14.31 -16.58 4.22
CA ASP A 63 -13.26 -17.34 4.88
C ASP A 63 -11.91 -16.60 4.81
N VAL A 64 -11.13 -16.72 5.88
CA VAL A 64 -9.80 -16.10 5.99
C VAL A 64 -8.75 -17.15 6.32
N LEU A 65 -7.65 -17.13 5.57
CA LEU A 65 -6.44 -17.88 5.90
C LEU A 65 -5.30 -16.92 6.25
N GLN A 66 -4.58 -17.25 7.32
CA GLN A 66 -3.44 -16.47 7.80
C GLN A 66 -2.18 -17.33 7.91
N PRO A 67 -1.66 -17.88 6.80
CA PRO A 67 -0.49 -18.74 6.83
C PRO A 67 0.73 -17.98 7.34
N THR A 68 1.47 -18.61 8.27
CA THR A 68 2.80 -18.08 8.68
C THR A 68 3.81 -18.25 7.55
N LYS A 69 3.75 -19.37 6.84
CA LYS A 69 4.56 -19.70 5.67
C LYS A 69 3.64 -20.17 4.54
N LEU A 70 3.83 -19.61 3.33
CA LEU A 70 3.02 -20.00 2.16
C LEU A 70 3.36 -21.41 1.63
N ARG A 71 4.50 -21.98 2.01
CA ARG A 71 4.88 -23.38 1.70
C ARG A 71 4.52 -24.36 2.81
N ASP A 72 3.69 -23.94 3.76
CA ASP A 72 3.13 -24.86 4.74
C ASP A 72 2.24 -25.89 4.05
N PRO A 73 2.44 -27.22 4.29
CA PRO A 73 1.67 -28.27 3.62
C PRO A 73 0.17 -28.15 3.82
N GLU A 74 -0.29 -27.76 5.00
CA GLU A 74 -1.72 -27.58 5.31
C GLU A 74 -2.31 -26.47 4.44
N PHE A 75 -1.61 -25.30 4.36
CA PHE A 75 -2.04 -24.20 3.50
C PHE A 75 -2.05 -24.60 2.02
N LEU A 76 -0.98 -25.27 1.53
CA LEU A 76 -0.90 -25.69 0.14
C LEU A 76 -2.01 -26.70 -0.23
N ASN A 77 -2.29 -27.66 0.65
CA ASN A 77 -3.37 -28.63 0.43
C ASN A 77 -4.71 -27.90 0.32
N LYS A 78 -5.00 -26.99 1.26
CA LYS A 78 -6.24 -26.20 1.24
C LYS A 78 -6.39 -25.35 -0.03
N MET A 79 -5.30 -24.78 -0.52
CA MET A 79 -5.32 -24.02 -1.79
C MET A 79 -5.56 -24.92 -3.00
N LYS A 80 -5.07 -26.17 -2.99
CA LYS A 80 -5.22 -27.14 -4.09
C LYS A 80 -6.58 -27.87 -4.09
N GLU A 81 -7.29 -27.91 -2.98
CA GLU A 81 -8.64 -28.50 -2.89
C GLU A 81 -9.68 -27.73 -3.72
N THR A 82 -9.40 -26.45 -4.02
CA THR A 82 -10.31 -25.59 -4.78
C THR A 82 -9.76 -25.33 -6.17
N VAL A 83 -10.61 -25.50 -7.19
CA VAL A 83 -10.29 -25.01 -8.54
C VAL A 83 -10.54 -23.51 -8.58
N TRP A 84 -9.45 -22.75 -8.62
CA TRP A 84 -9.48 -21.29 -8.66
C TRP A 84 -9.55 -20.78 -10.09
N ASP A 85 -10.35 -19.73 -10.30
CA ASP A 85 -10.38 -19.02 -11.58
C ASP A 85 -9.31 -17.91 -11.61
N LEU A 86 -9.15 -17.14 -10.53
CA LEU A 86 -8.26 -15.99 -10.49
C LEU A 86 -7.71 -15.77 -9.08
N PHE A 87 -6.43 -15.40 -8.97
CA PHE A 87 -5.91 -14.78 -7.77
C PHE A 87 -5.74 -13.26 -7.96
N VAL A 88 -6.05 -12.52 -6.91
CA VAL A 88 -5.84 -11.07 -6.86
C VAL A 88 -4.92 -10.75 -5.68
N VAL A 89 -3.89 -9.97 -5.94
CA VAL A 89 -2.92 -9.53 -4.91
C VAL A 89 -2.96 -8.02 -4.81
N ALA A 90 -3.02 -7.51 -3.60
CA ALA A 90 -2.86 -6.09 -3.32
C ALA A 90 -2.16 -5.92 -1.96
N SER A 91 -0.93 -5.47 -1.94
CA SER A 91 -0.14 -5.21 -0.72
C SER A 91 -0.18 -6.37 0.29
N TYR A 92 0.11 -7.58 -0.15
CA TYR A 92 0.12 -8.77 0.73
C TYR A 92 1.30 -8.79 1.70
N GLY A 93 2.46 -8.33 1.26
CA GLY A 93 3.67 -8.18 2.08
C GLY A 93 4.48 -9.45 2.31
N LYS A 94 4.23 -10.52 1.52
CA LYS A 94 5.06 -11.74 1.43
C LYS A 94 5.25 -12.11 -0.03
N ILE A 95 6.39 -12.72 -0.34
CA ILE A 95 6.64 -13.31 -1.67
C ILE A 95 5.76 -14.54 -1.82
N ILE A 96 4.96 -14.59 -2.89
CA ILE A 96 4.11 -15.72 -3.25
C ILE A 96 4.91 -16.62 -4.18
N PRO A 97 5.15 -17.90 -3.81
CA PRO A 97 5.87 -18.84 -4.65
C PRO A 97 5.17 -19.12 -5.99
N GLN A 98 5.94 -19.43 -7.04
CA GLN A 98 5.42 -19.66 -8.39
C GLN A 98 4.38 -20.76 -8.45
N ASP A 99 4.60 -21.86 -7.73
CA ASP A 99 3.66 -22.98 -7.63
C ASP A 99 2.29 -22.61 -7.06
N ILE A 100 2.19 -21.50 -6.33
CA ILE A 100 0.92 -20.90 -5.89
C ILE A 100 0.38 -19.92 -6.93
N LEU A 101 1.24 -19.10 -7.53
CA LEU A 101 0.83 -18.14 -8.57
C LEU A 101 0.18 -18.83 -9.77
N ASP A 102 0.57 -20.07 -10.06
CA ASP A 102 0.12 -20.87 -11.19
C ASP A 102 -1.16 -21.70 -10.91
N LEU A 103 -1.67 -21.68 -9.67
CA LEU A 103 -2.88 -22.45 -9.34
C LEU A 103 -4.14 -21.95 -10.06
N PRO A 104 -4.41 -20.65 -10.19
CA PRO A 104 -5.65 -20.19 -10.82
C PRO A 104 -5.58 -20.24 -12.34
N LYS A 105 -6.71 -20.65 -12.95
CA LYS A 105 -6.85 -20.78 -14.41
C LYS A 105 -6.44 -19.56 -15.20
N TYR A 106 -6.77 -18.37 -14.70
CA TYR A 106 -6.48 -17.09 -15.35
C TYR A 106 -5.27 -16.35 -14.74
N GLY A 107 -4.43 -17.07 -13.97
CA GLY A 107 -3.24 -16.54 -13.36
C GLY A 107 -3.51 -15.64 -12.16
N THR A 108 -2.48 -14.96 -11.72
CA THR A 108 -2.49 -14.09 -10.54
C THR A 108 -2.29 -12.62 -10.97
N ILE A 109 -3.24 -11.77 -10.63
CA ILE A 109 -3.22 -10.33 -10.93
C ILE A 109 -2.78 -9.54 -9.69
N ASN A 110 -1.85 -8.60 -9.87
CA ASN A 110 -1.45 -7.66 -8.82
C ASN A 110 -1.97 -6.24 -9.12
N VAL A 111 -2.44 -5.57 -8.07
CA VAL A 111 -2.80 -4.14 -8.08
C VAL A 111 -1.62 -3.36 -7.53
N HIS A 112 -0.79 -2.82 -8.42
CA HIS A 112 0.45 -2.13 -8.06
C HIS A 112 0.31 -0.61 -8.13
N PRO A 113 0.53 0.13 -7.03
CA PRO A 113 0.31 1.57 -6.97
C PRO A 113 1.53 2.36 -7.46
N SER A 114 1.93 2.14 -8.72
CA SER A 114 2.89 2.94 -9.46
C SER A 114 2.68 2.82 -10.97
N LEU A 115 3.42 3.62 -11.74
CA LEU A 115 3.55 3.50 -13.19
C LEU A 115 4.72 2.55 -13.50
N LEU A 116 4.47 1.23 -13.49
CA LEU A 116 5.48 0.24 -13.88
C LEU A 116 6.03 0.53 -15.30
N PRO A 117 7.32 0.29 -15.53
CA PRO A 117 8.27 -0.46 -14.71
C PRO A 117 8.95 0.37 -13.60
N ARG A 118 8.58 1.62 -13.38
CA ARG A 118 9.15 2.43 -12.28
C ARG A 118 8.56 2.02 -10.94
N LEU A 119 9.40 2.11 -9.87
CA LEU A 119 9.03 1.87 -8.49
C LEU A 119 8.52 0.45 -8.23
N ARG A 120 9.18 -0.58 -8.79
CA ARG A 120 8.99 -1.97 -8.38
C ARG A 120 9.43 -2.14 -6.93
N GLY A 121 8.67 -2.89 -6.12
CA GLY A 121 9.05 -3.22 -4.74
C GLY A 121 8.08 -2.77 -3.66
N ALA A 122 8.62 -2.55 -2.45
CA ALA A 122 7.81 -2.61 -1.23
C ALA A 122 7.06 -1.32 -0.83
N SER A 123 7.45 -0.16 -1.31
CA SER A 123 6.91 1.14 -0.85
C SER A 123 6.66 2.12 -2.01
N PRO A 124 5.89 1.73 -3.05
CA PRO A 124 5.74 2.53 -4.28
C PRO A 124 5.07 3.88 -4.05
N MET A 125 4.03 3.97 -3.24
CA MET A 125 3.32 5.22 -2.97
C MET A 125 4.19 6.25 -2.24
N GLN A 126 4.89 5.82 -1.18
CA GLN A 126 5.81 6.68 -0.45
C GLN A 126 6.98 7.12 -1.33
N SER A 127 7.53 6.21 -2.12
CA SER A 127 8.63 6.51 -3.03
C SER A 127 8.22 7.46 -4.16
N ALA A 128 6.98 7.36 -4.65
CA ALA A 128 6.43 8.33 -5.60
C ALA A 128 6.40 9.73 -4.99
N ILE A 129 5.88 9.90 -3.77
CA ILE A 129 5.87 11.18 -3.08
C ILE A 129 7.29 11.71 -2.85
N LEU A 130 8.23 10.85 -2.49
CA LEU A 130 9.61 11.24 -2.21
C LEU A 130 10.38 11.64 -3.47
N LYS A 131 10.27 10.87 -4.55
CA LYS A 131 11.25 10.90 -5.66
C LYS A 131 10.66 11.30 -7.01
N GLU A 132 9.34 11.23 -7.18
CA GLU A 132 8.68 11.46 -8.46
C GLU A 132 7.82 12.74 -8.41
N ASN A 133 7.40 13.22 -9.59
CA ASN A 133 6.43 14.32 -9.71
C ASN A 133 5.09 13.84 -10.27
N GLU A 134 4.96 12.54 -10.48
CA GLU A 134 3.77 11.90 -11.02
C GLU A 134 3.64 10.50 -10.44
N THR A 135 2.44 9.94 -10.51
CA THR A 135 2.17 8.58 -10.09
C THR A 135 1.02 7.97 -10.88
N GLY A 136 0.72 6.71 -10.62
CA GLY A 136 -0.39 6.01 -11.26
C GLY A 136 -0.64 4.64 -10.67
N MET A 137 -1.52 3.91 -11.34
CA MET A 137 -1.89 2.54 -10.98
C MET A 137 -1.59 1.60 -12.13
N THR A 138 -1.11 0.43 -11.82
CA THR A 138 -0.88 -0.67 -12.77
C THR A 138 -1.59 -1.93 -12.30
N ILE A 139 -2.37 -2.54 -13.18
CA ILE A 139 -2.86 -3.91 -13.04
C ILE A 139 -1.95 -4.79 -13.89
N MET A 140 -1.29 -5.77 -13.29
CA MET A 140 -0.32 -6.63 -13.96
C MET A 140 -0.54 -8.11 -13.61
N LEU A 141 -0.07 -9.02 -14.46
CA LEU A 141 0.10 -10.42 -14.12
C LEU A 141 1.37 -10.58 -13.27
N MET A 142 1.31 -11.46 -12.30
CA MET A 142 2.48 -11.80 -11.49
C MET A 142 3.25 -12.96 -12.10
N ASP A 143 4.56 -12.88 -11.96
CA ASP A 143 5.54 -13.94 -12.18
C ASP A 143 6.43 -14.11 -10.95
N ALA A 144 7.51 -14.88 -11.07
CA ALA A 144 8.42 -15.16 -9.94
C ALA A 144 9.22 -13.93 -9.50
N ASP A 145 9.40 -12.94 -10.38
CA ASP A 145 10.20 -11.76 -10.12
C ASP A 145 9.33 -10.60 -9.58
N MET A 146 9.95 -9.72 -8.80
CA MET A 146 9.24 -8.65 -8.10
C MET A 146 8.69 -7.62 -9.09
N ASP A 147 7.35 -7.51 -9.16
CA ASP A 147 6.60 -6.56 -9.99
C ASP A 147 7.07 -6.50 -11.46
N HIS A 148 7.48 -7.66 -11.98
CA HIS A 148 8.15 -7.81 -13.26
C HIS A 148 7.20 -8.15 -14.41
N GLY A 149 6.14 -8.90 -14.15
CA GLY A 149 5.26 -9.48 -15.16
C GLY A 149 4.51 -8.47 -16.03
N PRO A 150 3.82 -8.93 -17.08
CA PRO A 150 3.22 -8.06 -18.08
C PRO A 150 2.04 -7.25 -17.56
N ILE A 151 1.86 -6.05 -18.12
CA ILE A 151 0.82 -5.08 -17.75
C ILE A 151 -0.47 -5.42 -18.47
N LEU A 152 -1.58 -5.54 -17.72
CA LEU A 152 -2.93 -5.66 -18.26
C LEU A 152 -3.59 -4.30 -18.46
N LYS A 153 -3.36 -3.36 -17.55
CA LYS A 153 -3.86 -1.98 -17.64
C LYS A 153 -3.01 -1.06 -16.80
N GLN A 154 -2.78 0.14 -17.29
CA GLN A 154 -2.07 1.18 -16.55
C GLN A 154 -2.80 2.51 -16.70
N LYS A 155 -2.81 3.32 -15.64
CA LYS A 155 -3.43 4.65 -15.63
C LYS A 155 -2.56 5.62 -14.84
N LYS A 156 -2.13 6.71 -15.49
CA LYS A 156 -1.55 7.86 -14.81
C LYS A 156 -2.63 8.59 -14.02
N LEU A 157 -2.30 9.01 -12.79
CA LEU A 157 -3.19 9.78 -11.93
C LEU A 157 -2.78 11.25 -11.95
N ASN A 158 -3.78 12.11 -12.11
CA ASN A 158 -3.59 13.55 -11.91
C ASN A 158 -3.94 13.87 -10.46
N ILE A 159 -2.93 14.11 -9.64
CA ILE A 159 -3.07 14.48 -8.23
C ILE A 159 -2.82 15.99 -8.13
N PRO A 160 -3.84 16.78 -7.81
CA PRO A 160 -3.64 18.21 -7.60
C PRO A 160 -2.75 18.46 -6.38
N ASN A 161 -2.00 19.56 -6.41
CA ASN A 161 -1.13 19.99 -5.31
C ASN A 161 -0.10 18.93 -4.89
N TRP A 162 0.66 18.41 -5.85
CA TRP A 162 1.75 17.47 -5.59
C TRP A 162 2.88 18.10 -4.75
N PRO A 163 3.42 17.44 -3.72
CA PRO A 163 3.12 16.10 -3.26
C PRO A 163 1.95 16.04 -2.25
N PRO A 164 1.02 15.06 -2.38
CA PRO A 164 -0.07 14.87 -1.43
C PRO A 164 0.41 14.21 -0.13
N LYS A 165 -0.43 14.22 0.91
CA LYS A 165 -0.23 13.35 2.07
C LYS A 165 -0.40 11.89 1.67
N ILE A 166 0.42 11.01 2.24
CA ILE A 166 0.36 9.57 1.94
C ILE A 166 -1.03 8.98 2.19
N THR A 167 -1.72 9.39 3.24
CA THR A 167 -3.08 8.94 3.55
C THR A 167 -4.11 9.33 2.49
N GLU A 168 -3.95 10.50 1.88
CA GLU A 168 -4.77 10.96 0.77
C GLU A 168 -4.47 10.17 -0.50
N LEU A 169 -3.19 10.00 -0.83
CA LEU A 169 -2.77 9.21 -1.98
C LEU A 169 -3.23 7.75 -1.90
N GLU A 170 -3.09 7.12 -0.73
CA GLU A 170 -3.59 5.76 -0.48
C GLU A 170 -5.09 5.62 -0.75
N ASN A 171 -5.91 6.61 -0.36
CA ASN A 171 -7.34 6.60 -0.60
C ASN A 171 -7.67 6.69 -2.09
N ILE A 172 -7.05 7.64 -2.80
CA ILE A 172 -7.24 7.82 -4.23
C ILE A 172 -6.81 6.56 -4.99
N MET A 173 -5.65 6.03 -4.65
CA MET A 173 -5.11 4.84 -5.31
C MET A 173 -5.94 3.58 -5.04
N ALA A 174 -6.47 3.41 -3.83
CA ALA A 174 -7.34 2.27 -3.52
C ALA A 174 -8.64 2.31 -4.33
N GLU A 175 -9.26 3.48 -4.44
CA GLU A 175 -10.47 3.67 -5.24
C GLU A 175 -10.20 3.40 -6.73
N VAL A 176 -9.20 4.06 -7.30
CA VAL A 176 -8.84 3.89 -8.72
C VAL A 176 -8.36 2.47 -9.01
N GLY A 177 -7.53 1.89 -8.13
CA GLY A 177 -7.03 0.52 -8.28
C GLY A 177 -8.15 -0.51 -8.26
N GLY A 178 -9.13 -0.34 -7.36
CA GLY A 178 -10.31 -1.19 -7.31
C GLY A 178 -11.17 -1.08 -8.57
N GLN A 179 -11.44 0.14 -9.05
CA GLN A 179 -12.18 0.37 -10.31
C GLN A 179 -11.46 -0.22 -11.53
N MET A 180 -10.14 -0.03 -11.61
CA MET A 180 -9.35 -0.61 -12.71
C MET A 180 -9.37 -2.13 -12.68
N LEU A 181 -9.23 -2.72 -11.48
CA LEU A 181 -9.24 -4.17 -11.29
C LEU A 181 -10.57 -4.77 -11.73
N THR A 182 -11.70 -4.25 -11.25
CA THR A 182 -13.04 -4.76 -11.59
C THR A 182 -13.37 -4.59 -13.07
N GLY A 183 -12.85 -3.56 -13.73
CA GLY A 183 -12.95 -3.39 -15.17
C GLY A 183 -12.04 -4.34 -15.96
N VAL A 184 -10.89 -4.75 -15.41
CA VAL A 184 -9.95 -5.67 -16.06
C VAL A 184 -10.41 -7.13 -15.98
N ILE A 185 -10.92 -7.58 -14.83
CA ILE A 185 -11.26 -8.98 -14.58
C ILE A 185 -12.13 -9.59 -15.69
N PRO A 186 -13.29 -9.02 -16.07
CA PRO A 186 -14.17 -9.64 -17.08
C PRO A 186 -13.51 -9.68 -18.46
N LEU A 187 -12.77 -8.65 -18.84
CA LEU A 187 -12.10 -8.57 -20.13
C LEU A 187 -10.92 -9.56 -20.21
N TRP A 188 -10.20 -9.71 -19.10
CA TRP A 188 -9.10 -10.67 -19.01
C TRP A 188 -9.59 -12.12 -19.13
N ILE A 189 -10.64 -12.47 -18.41
CA ILE A 189 -11.23 -13.81 -18.44
C ILE A 189 -11.78 -14.18 -19.84
N LYS A 190 -12.31 -13.19 -20.55
CA LYS A 190 -12.77 -13.36 -21.94
C LYS A 190 -11.63 -13.43 -22.97
N GLY A 191 -10.39 -13.14 -22.58
CA GLY A 191 -9.25 -13.06 -23.50
C GLY A 191 -9.24 -11.78 -24.37
N GLU A 192 -9.94 -10.73 -23.94
CA GLU A 192 -10.05 -9.45 -24.66
C GLU A 192 -8.91 -8.48 -24.35
N ILE A 193 -8.03 -8.81 -23.37
CA ILE A 193 -6.85 -8.01 -23.04
C ILE A 193 -5.59 -8.73 -23.56
N LYS A 194 -4.79 -8.01 -24.34
CA LYS A 194 -3.44 -8.44 -24.70
C LYS A 194 -2.46 -7.89 -23.67
N PRO A 195 -1.77 -8.74 -22.88
CA PRO A 195 -0.75 -8.29 -21.93
C PRO A 195 0.38 -7.55 -22.64
N LEU A 196 0.86 -6.47 -22.03
CA LEU A 196 1.96 -5.67 -22.54
C LEU A 196 3.21 -5.92 -21.69
N GLU A 197 4.27 -6.43 -22.33
CA GLU A 197 5.56 -6.59 -21.65
C GLU A 197 6.12 -5.26 -21.17
N GLN A 198 6.69 -5.28 -19.97
CA GLN A 198 7.32 -4.09 -19.41
C GLN A 198 8.66 -3.80 -20.10
N ASN A 199 9.00 -2.53 -20.26
CA ASN A 199 10.35 -2.16 -20.68
C ASN A 199 11.32 -2.27 -19.48
N HIS A 200 11.94 -3.42 -19.30
CA HIS A 200 12.78 -3.73 -18.15
C HIS A 200 14.02 -2.82 -18.04
N SER A 201 14.49 -2.22 -19.13
CA SER A 201 15.63 -1.26 -19.09
C SER A 201 15.27 0.05 -18.37
N LYS A 202 13.97 0.33 -18.19
CA LYS A 202 13.47 1.51 -17.45
C LYS A 202 13.00 1.18 -16.04
N ALA A 203 13.21 -0.05 -15.59
CA ALA A 203 12.79 -0.44 -14.24
C ALA A 203 13.62 0.25 -13.17
N THR A 204 12.94 0.72 -12.14
CA THR A 204 13.56 1.19 -10.90
C THR A 204 13.01 0.38 -9.72
N TYR A 205 13.87 0.12 -8.74
CA TYR A 205 13.55 -0.70 -7.59
C TYR A 205 13.58 0.12 -6.31
N ILE A 206 12.68 -0.20 -5.40
CA ILE A 206 12.52 0.49 -4.13
C ILE A 206 12.40 -0.51 -2.98
N ASP A 207 13.13 -0.23 -1.92
CA ASP A 207 13.09 -1.01 -0.69
C ASP A 207 11.96 -0.56 0.22
N LYS A 208 11.78 -1.32 1.29
CA LYS A 208 10.92 -0.92 2.39
C LYS A 208 11.56 0.23 3.15
N ILE A 209 10.85 1.34 3.26
CA ILE A 209 11.30 2.52 3.99
C ILE A 209 11.43 2.20 5.48
N LYS A 210 12.57 2.59 6.06
CA LYS A 210 12.90 2.37 7.47
C LYS A 210 12.41 3.54 8.33
N LYS A 211 12.22 3.27 9.64
CA LYS A 211 11.73 4.29 10.58
C LYS A 211 12.69 5.48 10.73
N GLU A 212 13.97 5.22 10.58
CA GLU A 212 15.04 6.22 10.70
C GLU A 212 14.96 7.28 9.60
N GLU A 213 14.41 6.92 8.43
CA GLU A 213 14.22 7.85 7.32
C GLU A 213 13.20 8.95 7.61
N ALA A 214 12.37 8.75 8.64
CA ALA A 214 11.41 9.77 9.09
C ALA A 214 12.05 10.87 9.99
N LEU A 215 13.34 10.82 10.23
CA LEU A 215 14.06 11.92 10.88
C LEU A 215 14.18 13.10 9.92
N ILE A 216 13.75 14.27 10.36
CA ILE A 216 13.86 15.54 9.63
C ILE A 216 15.13 16.26 10.12
N ASN A 217 16.01 16.57 9.19
CA ASN A 217 17.16 17.44 9.41
C ASN A 217 16.88 18.79 8.73
N PHE A 218 16.82 19.86 9.49
CA PHE A 218 16.51 21.20 8.94
C PHE A 218 17.63 21.80 8.08
N ASP A 219 18.82 21.20 8.08
CA ASP A 219 19.90 21.57 7.16
C ASP A 219 19.71 21.00 5.75
N ASP A 220 18.79 20.01 5.59
CA ASP A 220 18.41 19.46 4.29
C ASP A 220 17.54 20.45 3.51
N ASP A 221 17.41 20.24 2.20
CA ASP A 221 16.53 21.00 1.33
C ASP A 221 15.08 21.07 1.89
N PRO A 222 14.47 22.27 1.99
CA PRO A 222 13.13 22.44 2.57
C PRO A 222 12.04 21.63 1.85
N PHE A 223 12.11 21.54 0.51
CA PHE A 223 11.12 20.78 -0.27
C PHE A 223 11.32 19.27 -0.11
N TRP A 224 12.55 18.80 0.04
CA TRP A 224 12.85 17.41 0.38
C TRP A 224 12.27 17.04 1.74
N ASN A 225 12.46 17.87 2.76
CA ASN A 225 11.86 17.68 4.08
C ASN A 225 10.32 17.70 4.03
N TYR A 226 9.74 18.58 3.22
CA TYR A 226 8.29 18.59 2.99
C TYR A 226 7.82 17.26 2.40
N ARG A 227 8.48 16.75 1.34
CA ARG A 227 8.18 15.42 0.77
C ARG A 227 8.27 14.30 1.81
N LYS A 228 9.29 14.31 2.67
CA LYS A 228 9.42 13.34 3.77
C LYS A 228 8.24 13.42 4.74
N ILE A 229 7.81 14.62 5.11
CA ILE A 229 6.66 14.84 5.98
C ILE A 229 5.38 14.30 5.34
N GLN A 230 5.16 14.54 4.06
CA GLN A 230 3.98 14.06 3.34
C GLN A 230 3.99 12.52 3.16
N ALA A 231 5.11 11.96 2.75
CA ALA A 231 5.26 10.53 2.44
C ALA A 231 5.25 9.62 3.67
N LEU A 232 5.80 10.08 4.80
CA LEU A 232 6.18 9.22 5.93
C LEU A 232 5.29 9.40 7.17
N GLN A 233 4.07 9.94 7.03
CA GLN A 233 3.15 10.18 8.15
C GLN A 233 2.95 8.93 9.03
N ASN A 234 2.89 7.75 8.43
CA ASN A 234 2.75 6.48 9.12
C ASN A 234 3.99 6.11 9.97
N LEU A 235 5.17 6.65 9.62
CA LEU A 235 6.44 6.48 10.33
C LEU A 235 6.71 7.62 11.32
N LYS A 236 5.80 8.60 11.39
CA LYS A 236 5.85 9.76 12.30
C LYS A 236 7.10 10.62 12.05
N PRO A 237 7.14 11.42 10.98
CA PRO A 237 8.21 12.39 10.72
C PRO A 237 8.48 13.21 11.97
N HIS A 238 9.74 13.36 12.35
CA HIS A 238 10.09 13.99 13.61
C HIS A 238 11.47 14.62 13.56
N PHE A 239 11.70 15.53 14.48
CA PHE A 239 13.01 16.06 14.82
C PHE A 239 13.25 15.96 16.34
N PHE A 240 14.44 16.30 16.75
CA PHE A 240 14.77 16.39 18.18
C PHE A 240 15.00 17.85 18.56
N ALA A 241 14.28 18.32 19.57
CA ALA A 241 14.53 19.58 20.24
C ALA A 241 15.29 19.36 21.54
N GLU A 242 16.18 20.28 21.90
CA GLU A 242 16.84 20.28 23.19
C GLU A 242 16.11 21.24 24.12
N ARG A 243 15.77 20.76 25.32
CA ARG A 243 15.11 21.56 26.34
C ARG A 243 15.57 21.12 27.73
N ASN A 244 16.01 22.09 28.54
CA ASN A 244 16.57 21.82 29.87
C ASN A 244 17.64 20.70 29.84
N SER A 245 18.55 20.77 28.86
CA SER A 245 19.61 19.77 28.62
C SER A 245 19.09 18.34 28.36
N LYS A 246 17.81 18.20 28.00
CA LYS A 246 17.20 16.92 27.60
C LYS A 246 16.77 16.95 26.15
N LYS A 247 17.14 15.91 25.43
CA LYS A 247 16.72 15.69 24.03
C LYS A 247 15.28 15.17 24.04
N MET A 248 14.38 15.90 23.40
CA MET A 248 12.95 15.57 23.30
C MET A 248 12.57 15.31 21.85
N ARG A 249 11.89 14.20 21.56
CA ARG A 249 11.36 13.91 20.23
C ARG A 249 10.09 14.72 19.99
N VAL A 250 10.04 15.41 18.82
CA VAL A 250 8.90 16.20 18.39
C VAL A 250 8.42 15.65 17.04
N ILE A 251 7.22 15.07 17.02
CA ILE A 251 6.61 14.55 15.79
C ILE A 251 5.95 15.70 15.04
N ILE A 252 6.25 15.82 13.76
CA ILE A 252 5.59 16.80 12.87
C ILE A 252 4.26 16.16 12.41
N ARG A 253 3.16 16.87 12.67
CA ARG A 253 1.82 16.45 12.31
C ARG A 253 1.36 17.07 11.00
N ASP A 254 1.73 18.33 10.80
CA ASP A 254 1.38 19.04 9.58
C ASP A 254 2.42 20.10 9.24
N ALA A 255 2.57 20.38 7.94
CA ALA A 255 3.46 21.37 7.40
C ALA A 255 2.96 21.84 6.02
N LYS A 256 3.40 23.01 5.59
CA LYS A 256 3.14 23.55 4.25
C LYS A 256 4.42 24.14 3.65
N MET A 257 4.43 24.27 2.34
CA MET A 257 5.43 25.10 1.64
C MET A 257 4.85 26.49 1.42
N GLU A 258 5.63 27.51 1.70
CA GLU A 258 5.25 28.90 1.46
C GLU A 258 6.49 29.69 1.04
N ASN A 259 6.47 30.33 -0.13
CA ASN A 259 7.59 31.08 -0.71
C ASN A 259 8.92 30.30 -0.78
N GLY A 260 8.86 28.97 -0.99
CA GLY A 260 10.05 28.11 -1.03
C GLY A 260 10.55 27.62 0.33
N GLU A 261 9.92 28.04 1.41
CA GLU A 261 10.27 27.65 2.78
C GLU A 261 9.34 26.58 3.34
N LEU A 262 9.87 25.71 4.18
CA LEU A 262 9.10 24.71 4.93
C LEU A 262 8.53 25.34 6.20
N ILE A 263 7.21 25.46 6.27
CA ILE A 263 6.50 25.97 7.44
C ILE A 263 5.84 24.81 8.18
N ILE A 264 6.38 24.44 9.35
CA ILE A 264 5.72 23.49 10.23
C ILE A 264 4.55 24.21 10.90
N THR A 265 3.37 23.58 10.89
CA THR A 265 2.15 24.15 11.47
C THR A 265 1.73 23.43 12.75
N ARG A 266 1.81 22.09 12.78
CA ARG A 266 1.35 21.27 13.91
C ARG A 266 2.42 20.28 14.33
N VAL A 267 2.59 20.11 15.65
CA VAL A 267 3.54 19.18 16.25
C VAL A 267 2.94 18.41 17.42
N LEU A 268 3.53 17.25 17.70
CA LEU A 268 3.24 16.43 18.89
C LEU A 268 4.56 16.17 19.61
N PRO A 269 4.91 16.97 20.63
CA PRO A 269 6.08 16.72 21.48
C PRO A 269 5.87 15.48 22.35
N GLU A 270 6.95 14.81 22.68
CA GLU A 270 6.93 13.63 23.53
C GLU A 270 6.31 13.93 24.90
N GLY A 271 5.35 13.11 25.32
CA GLY A 271 4.65 13.26 26.61
C GLY A 271 3.63 14.41 26.67
N LYS A 272 3.36 15.10 25.54
CA LYS A 272 2.42 16.22 25.46
C LYS A 272 1.25 15.92 24.51
N LYS A 273 0.30 16.85 24.41
CA LYS A 273 -0.76 16.85 23.42
C LYS A 273 -0.27 17.53 22.12
N GLU A 274 -0.97 17.28 21.03
CA GLU A 274 -0.75 17.99 19.78
C GLU A 274 -1.04 19.48 19.94
N MET A 275 -0.18 20.33 19.35
CA MET A 275 -0.26 21.80 19.47
C MET A 275 0.24 22.48 18.21
N ASP A 276 0.01 23.79 18.13
CA ASP A 276 0.61 24.64 17.11
C ASP A 276 2.13 24.73 17.30
N TYR A 277 2.87 24.72 16.18
CA TYR A 277 4.33 24.80 16.24
C TYR A 277 4.83 26.10 16.86
N GLN A 278 4.11 27.22 16.64
CA GLN A 278 4.44 28.51 17.24
C GLN A 278 4.31 28.48 18.79
N ASP A 279 3.27 27.80 19.31
CA ASP A 279 3.10 27.63 20.76
C ASP A 279 4.20 26.75 21.35
N PHE A 280 4.60 25.71 20.62
CA PHE A 280 5.75 24.89 21.01
C PHE A 280 7.03 25.71 21.12
N LEU A 281 7.31 26.62 20.17
CA LEU A 281 8.49 27.49 20.19
C LEU A 281 8.46 28.50 21.34
N ARG A 282 7.26 29.03 21.67
CA ARG A 282 7.08 29.98 22.81
C ARG A 282 7.18 29.28 24.17
N GLY A 283 7.19 27.98 24.21
CA GLY A 283 7.20 27.24 25.45
C GLY A 283 5.85 27.14 26.16
N ASN A 284 4.75 27.50 25.51
CA ASN A 284 3.38 27.42 26.00
C ASN A 284 2.83 25.99 25.89
N HIS A 285 3.25 25.08 26.82
CA HIS A 285 2.79 23.68 26.81
C HIS A 285 2.97 22.95 28.13
#